data_6929ecf22bf105473e133cc26e33f00f
#
_entry.id   6929ecf22bf105473e133cc26e33f00f
#
_cell.length_a   1.000
_cell.length_b   1.000
_cell.length_c   1.000
_cell.angle_alpha   90.00
_cell.angle_beta   90.00
_cell.angle_gamma   90.00
#
_symmetry.space_group_name_H-M   'P 1'
#
loop_
_entity.id
_entity.type
_entity.pdbx_description
1 polymer ?
#
loop_
_entity_poly.entity_id
_entity_poly.type
_entity_poly.pdbx_seq_one_letter_code
_entity_poly.pdbx_strand_id
1 'polypeptide(L)'
;LYSLMNRVEGFSLERGFAPMEDMEKLMRENNIPMFSLESKTPLKEFDVVGFSLSYEMCYPNVLNALDLAGIPVRREERGEEYPLIMAGGTCMMNPVPMERFLDFIVIGDGEEVMVEIAKILVAYKDKTKMERLQLIEGLDGVYVPVLHKGKKRIKRAIVADLNNTEYYEDQIVPYINIVHDRATVEIQRGCSRGCRFCQAGIVYRPVRERSLEKNLELIEKMIKKTGYGEVSLSSLSSSDYSKIDELIKGVKSKNAHRNLGVSLPSLRMNTHSVE
;
A
#
# COMPACT_ATOMS: atom_id res chain seq x y z
N LEU A 1 -3.43 2.96 -3.27
CA LEU A 1 -4.26 1.82 -3.68
C LEU A 1 -5.75 2.09 -3.49
N TYR A 2 -6.20 2.56 -2.31
CA TYR A 2 -7.62 2.78 -2.00
C TYR A 2 -8.36 3.57 -3.10
N SER A 3 -7.88 4.77 -3.43
CA SER A 3 -8.50 5.60 -4.47
C SER A 3 -8.39 4.99 -5.88
N LEU A 4 -7.24 4.39 -6.18
CA LEU A 4 -6.96 3.77 -7.47
C LEU A 4 -7.90 2.59 -7.74
N MET A 5 -8.05 1.71 -6.76
CA MET A 5 -8.91 0.53 -6.87
C MET A 5 -10.39 0.89 -6.98
N ASN A 6 -10.84 1.93 -6.25
CA ASN A 6 -12.23 2.41 -6.32
C ASN A 6 -12.60 3.13 -7.64
N ARG A 7 -11.66 3.28 -8.57
CA ARG A 7 -11.93 3.74 -9.93
C ARG A 7 -12.14 2.59 -10.92
N VAL A 8 -11.88 1.36 -10.49
CA VAL A 8 -12.15 0.18 -11.33
C VAL A 8 -13.66 -0.09 -11.33
N GLU A 9 -14.26 -0.09 -12.50
CA GLU A 9 -15.69 -0.34 -12.66
C GLU A 9 -16.08 -1.72 -12.11
N GLY A 10 -17.14 -1.76 -11.31
CA GLY A 10 -17.62 -2.99 -10.67
C GLY A 10 -16.81 -3.44 -9.46
N PHE A 11 -15.81 -2.65 -9.01
CA PHE A 11 -15.00 -2.95 -7.85
C PHE A 11 -15.21 -1.90 -6.75
N SER A 12 -15.34 -2.35 -5.51
CA SER A 12 -15.41 -1.47 -4.33
C SER A 12 -14.39 -1.93 -3.29
N LEU A 13 -13.50 -1.05 -2.90
CA LEU A 13 -12.53 -1.28 -1.84
C LEU A 13 -12.91 -0.48 -0.61
N GLU A 14 -13.06 -1.18 0.50
CA GLU A 14 -13.31 -0.61 1.81
C GLU A 14 -12.15 -0.88 2.76
N ARG A 15 -12.05 -0.10 3.83
CA ARG A 15 -10.96 -0.19 4.78
C ARG A 15 -11.38 -0.89 6.05
N GLY A 16 -10.49 -1.70 6.62
CA GLY A 16 -10.61 -2.25 7.96
C GLY A 16 -9.32 -2.05 8.72
N PHE A 17 -9.42 -1.84 10.03
CA PHE A 17 -8.26 -1.72 10.91
C PHE A 17 -8.41 -2.71 12.06
N ALA A 18 -7.30 -3.33 12.47
CA ALA A 18 -7.28 -4.15 13.66
C ALA A 18 -7.74 -3.29 14.86
N PRO A 19 -8.72 -3.73 15.64
CA PRO A 19 -9.19 -3.00 16.80
C PRO A 19 -8.12 -2.97 17.90
N MET A 20 -8.18 -1.95 18.75
CA MET A 20 -7.43 -1.94 20.00
C MET A 20 -8.01 -2.98 20.98
N GLU A 21 -7.25 -3.34 22.00
CA GLU A 21 -7.60 -4.43 22.92
C GLU A 21 -8.96 -4.27 23.61
N ASP A 22 -9.33 -3.05 23.98
CA ASP A 22 -10.62 -2.72 24.59
C ASP A 22 -11.80 -2.95 23.62
N MET A 23 -11.64 -2.49 22.39
CA MET A 23 -12.62 -2.69 21.33
C MET A 23 -12.71 -4.17 20.94
N GLU A 24 -11.58 -4.86 20.78
CA GLU A 24 -11.56 -6.28 20.46
C GLU A 24 -12.29 -7.11 21.53
N LYS A 25 -12.05 -6.81 22.81
CA LYS A 25 -12.74 -7.45 23.92
C LYS A 25 -14.25 -7.30 23.81
N LEU A 26 -14.74 -6.07 23.57
CA LEU A 26 -16.16 -5.80 23.40
C LEU A 26 -16.75 -6.53 22.18
N MET A 27 -16.03 -6.58 21.09
CA MET A 27 -16.45 -7.29 19.88
C MET A 27 -16.61 -8.79 20.15
N ARG A 28 -15.67 -9.40 20.85
CA ARG A 28 -15.73 -10.83 21.23
C ARG A 28 -16.86 -11.12 22.22
N GLU A 29 -17.02 -10.30 23.25
CA GLU A 29 -18.10 -10.44 24.24
C GLU A 29 -19.49 -10.32 23.64
N ASN A 30 -19.65 -9.53 22.60
CA ASN A 30 -20.94 -9.28 21.94
C ASN A 30 -21.10 -10.03 20.60
N ASN A 31 -20.18 -10.91 20.23
CA ASN A 31 -20.16 -11.64 18.96
C ASN A 31 -20.26 -10.71 17.73
N ILE A 32 -19.60 -9.56 17.78
CA ILE A 32 -19.51 -8.62 16.66
C ILE A 32 -18.28 -9.00 15.83
N PRO A 33 -18.45 -9.45 14.57
CA PRO A 33 -17.29 -9.80 13.73
C PRO A 33 -16.56 -8.53 13.27
N MET A 34 -15.31 -8.67 12.84
CA MET A 34 -14.57 -7.58 12.23
C MET A 34 -15.28 -7.12 10.94
N PHE A 35 -15.39 -5.80 10.77
CA PHE A 35 -16.14 -5.16 9.69
C PHE A 35 -15.36 -4.00 9.06
N SER A 36 -15.79 -3.59 7.87
CA SER A 36 -15.24 -2.43 7.16
C SER A 36 -15.69 -1.10 7.78
N LEU A 37 -14.94 -0.03 7.52
CA LEU A 37 -15.26 1.30 8.06
C LEU A 37 -16.35 2.02 7.28
N GLU A 38 -16.44 1.80 5.97
CA GLU A 38 -17.36 2.53 5.11
C GLU A 38 -18.80 2.00 5.27
N SER A 39 -19.03 0.76 4.88
CA SER A 39 -20.38 0.17 4.88
C SER A 39 -20.73 -0.57 6.17
N LYS A 40 -19.76 -0.83 7.05
CA LYS A 40 -19.90 -1.71 8.23
C LYS A 40 -20.20 -3.17 7.87
N THR A 41 -19.86 -3.57 6.66
CA THR A 41 -20.01 -4.95 6.20
C THR A 41 -19.00 -5.86 6.89
N PRO A 42 -19.42 -7.02 7.44
CA PRO A 42 -18.50 -8.03 7.98
C PRO A 42 -17.46 -8.47 6.95
N LEU A 43 -16.19 -8.59 7.35
CA LEU A 43 -15.11 -8.92 6.40
C LEU A 43 -15.34 -10.25 5.65
N LYS A 44 -16.01 -11.21 6.27
CA LYS A 44 -16.31 -12.50 5.65
C LYS A 44 -17.28 -12.42 4.46
N GLU A 45 -18.00 -11.30 4.30
CA GLU A 45 -18.97 -11.07 3.23
C GLU A 45 -18.37 -10.41 1.98
N PHE A 46 -17.09 -10.03 2.03
CA PHE A 46 -16.35 -9.53 0.87
C PHE A 46 -15.87 -10.66 -0.04
N ASP A 47 -15.63 -10.36 -1.31
CA ASP A 47 -15.01 -11.32 -2.25
C ASP A 47 -13.52 -11.53 -1.96
N VAL A 48 -12.85 -10.49 -1.46
CA VAL A 48 -11.41 -10.49 -1.15
C VAL A 48 -11.15 -9.68 0.12
N VAL A 49 -10.32 -10.22 1.00
CA VAL A 49 -9.76 -9.48 2.15
C VAL A 49 -8.25 -9.34 1.97
N GLY A 50 -7.77 -8.10 1.92
CA GLY A 50 -6.37 -7.79 1.67
C GLY A 50 -5.66 -7.17 2.88
N PHE A 51 -4.45 -7.64 3.16
CA PHE A 51 -3.59 -7.13 4.23
C PHE A 51 -2.37 -6.40 3.67
N SER A 52 -2.12 -5.18 4.17
CA SER A 52 -0.89 -4.43 3.89
C SER A 52 0.11 -4.65 5.03
N LEU A 53 1.18 -5.40 4.76
CA LEU A 53 2.15 -5.84 5.76
C LEU A 53 3.50 -5.15 5.57
N SER A 54 3.79 -4.19 6.43
CA SER A 54 5.03 -3.40 6.36
C SER A 54 6.20 -4.07 7.08
N TYR A 55 5.94 -4.89 8.11
CA TYR A 55 6.97 -5.61 8.90
C TYR A 55 6.37 -6.88 9.55
N GLU A 56 7.24 -7.80 9.92
CA GLU A 56 6.89 -9.17 10.30
C GLU A 56 6.10 -9.28 11.62
N MET A 57 6.22 -8.30 12.51
CA MET A 57 5.43 -8.25 13.75
C MET A 57 3.92 -8.09 13.50
N CYS A 58 3.52 -7.75 12.27
CA CYS A 58 2.11 -7.71 11.89
C CYS A 58 1.50 -9.09 11.59
N TYR A 59 2.29 -10.16 11.46
CA TYR A 59 1.76 -11.48 11.11
C TYR A 59 0.73 -12.01 12.12
N PRO A 60 0.95 -11.94 13.45
CA PRO A 60 -0.07 -12.34 14.41
C PRO A 60 -1.38 -11.54 14.28
N ASN A 61 -1.29 -10.26 13.93
CA ASN A 61 -2.46 -9.42 13.76
C ASN A 61 -3.33 -9.84 12.57
N VAL A 62 -2.72 -10.40 11.51
CA VAL A 62 -3.47 -11.00 10.39
C VAL A 62 -4.30 -12.18 10.87
N LEU A 63 -3.68 -13.07 11.66
CA LEU A 63 -4.35 -14.27 12.17
C LEU A 63 -5.49 -13.88 13.12
N ASN A 64 -5.24 -12.92 14.01
CA ASN A 64 -6.24 -12.38 14.91
C ASN A 64 -7.40 -11.70 14.16
N ALA A 65 -7.11 -10.95 13.09
CA ALA A 65 -8.13 -10.30 12.28
C ALA A 65 -9.02 -11.32 11.55
N LEU A 66 -8.44 -12.41 11.03
CA LEU A 66 -9.21 -13.50 10.42
C LEU A 66 -10.10 -14.20 11.45
N ASP A 67 -9.56 -14.51 12.63
CA ASP A 67 -10.32 -15.11 13.73
C ASP A 67 -11.48 -14.23 14.17
N LEU A 68 -11.21 -12.94 14.41
CA LEU A 68 -12.23 -11.97 14.79
C LEU A 68 -13.30 -11.75 13.70
N ALA A 69 -12.93 -11.94 12.43
CA ALA A 69 -13.86 -11.86 11.31
C ALA A 69 -14.70 -13.14 11.13
N GLY A 70 -14.41 -14.21 11.88
CA GLY A 70 -15.04 -15.53 11.71
C GLY A 70 -14.63 -16.21 10.41
N ILE A 71 -13.42 -15.94 9.93
CA ILE A 71 -12.82 -16.55 8.74
C ILE A 71 -11.78 -17.59 9.19
N PRO A 72 -11.86 -18.85 8.74
CA PRO A 72 -10.87 -19.85 9.09
C PRO A 72 -9.45 -19.37 8.78
N VAL A 73 -8.55 -19.47 9.77
CA VAL A 73 -7.21 -18.91 9.67
C VAL A 73 -6.39 -19.62 8.59
N ARG A 74 -6.49 -20.95 8.53
CA ARG A 74 -5.76 -21.73 7.53
C ARG A 74 -6.48 -21.73 6.17
N ARG A 75 -5.72 -21.52 5.09
CA ARG A 75 -6.25 -21.51 3.74
C ARG A 75 -7.01 -22.81 3.42
N GLU A 76 -6.47 -23.95 3.82
CA GLU A 76 -7.05 -25.28 3.54
C GLU A 76 -8.41 -25.52 4.22
N GLU A 77 -8.78 -24.70 5.19
CA GLU A 77 -10.05 -24.77 5.91
C GLU A 77 -11.14 -23.87 5.30
N ARG A 78 -10.78 -23.04 4.29
CA ARG A 78 -11.69 -22.08 3.65
C ARG A 78 -12.27 -22.66 2.36
N GLY A 79 -13.58 -22.93 2.35
CA GLY A 79 -14.35 -23.27 1.17
C GLY A 79 -14.67 -22.06 0.28
N GLU A 80 -15.55 -22.26 -0.70
CA GLU A 80 -15.96 -21.20 -1.65
C GLU A 80 -16.77 -20.08 -0.98
N GLU A 81 -17.38 -20.34 0.17
CA GLU A 81 -18.19 -19.42 0.96
C GLU A 81 -17.40 -18.32 1.67
N TYR A 82 -16.08 -18.45 1.78
CA TYR A 82 -15.20 -17.44 2.38
C TYR A 82 -14.54 -16.55 1.32
N PRO A 83 -14.07 -15.34 1.67
CA PRO A 83 -13.30 -14.50 0.75
C PRO A 83 -11.97 -15.13 0.34
N LEU A 84 -11.38 -14.66 -0.76
CA LEU A 84 -9.96 -14.83 -1.04
C LEU A 84 -9.16 -13.95 -0.07
N ILE A 85 -8.14 -14.52 0.58
CA ILE A 85 -7.28 -13.79 1.50
C ILE A 85 -5.94 -13.49 0.83
N MET A 86 -5.59 -12.21 0.76
CA MET A 86 -4.34 -11.78 0.16
C MET A 86 -3.49 -10.93 1.09
N ALA A 87 -2.22 -10.80 0.78
CA ALA A 87 -1.36 -9.79 1.38
C ALA A 87 -0.40 -9.17 0.35
N GLY A 88 0.00 -7.95 0.65
CA GLY A 88 1.07 -7.23 -0.03
C GLY A 88 1.88 -6.43 0.99
N GLY A 89 2.87 -5.69 0.51
CA GLY A 89 3.74 -4.86 1.35
C GLY A 89 5.14 -5.42 1.50
N THR A 90 5.99 -4.68 2.22
CA THR A 90 7.44 -4.91 2.25
C THR A 90 7.84 -6.29 2.74
N CYS A 91 7.18 -6.82 3.80
CA CYS A 91 7.53 -8.15 4.30
C CYS A 91 7.09 -9.30 3.40
N MET A 92 6.22 -9.05 2.43
CA MET A 92 5.83 -10.08 1.46
C MET A 92 6.92 -10.37 0.41
N MET A 93 8.06 -9.69 0.47
CA MET A 93 9.28 -10.13 -0.22
C MET A 93 9.77 -11.50 0.26
N ASN A 94 9.39 -11.90 1.46
CA ASN A 94 9.51 -13.27 1.97
C ASN A 94 8.11 -13.81 2.32
N PRO A 95 7.36 -14.38 1.38
CA PRO A 95 5.99 -14.83 1.59
C PRO A 95 5.87 -16.13 2.41
N VAL A 96 6.96 -16.92 2.51
CA VAL A 96 6.95 -18.29 3.05
C VAL A 96 6.31 -18.42 4.44
N PRO A 97 6.56 -17.52 5.41
CA PRO A 97 5.92 -17.62 6.72
C PRO A 97 4.39 -17.52 6.69
N MET A 98 3.84 -16.86 5.66
CA MET A 98 2.41 -16.58 5.53
C MET A 98 1.69 -17.45 4.49
N GLU A 99 2.39 -18.30 3.74
CA GLU A 99 1.82 -19.13 2.66
C GLU A 99 0.61 -19.98 3.06
N ARG A 100 0.58 -20.46 4.32
CA ARG A 100 -0.50 -21.34 4.81
C ARG A 100 -1.79 -20.59 5.10
N PHE A 101 -1.70 -19.27 5.17
CA PHE A 101 -2.80 -18.39 5.60
C PHE A 101 -3.38 -17.57 4.45
N LEU A 102 -2.64 -17.43 3.34
CA LEU A 102 -2.98 -16.55 2.23
C LEU A 102 -3.29 -17.35 0.96
N ASP A 103 -4.26 -16.90 0.18
CA ASP A 103 -4.63 -17.49 -1.10
C ASP A 103 -3.71 -16.99 -2.21
N PHE A 104 -3.38 -15.69 -2.20
CA PHE A 104 -2.36 -15.11 -3.06
C PHE A 104 -1.63 -13.94 -2.40
N ILE A 105 -0.46 -13.61 -2.91
CA ILE A 105 0.43 -12.60 -2.36
C ILE A 105 0.93 -11.72 -3.50
N VAL A 106 0.95 -10.40 -3.28
CA VAL A 106 1.49 -9.43 -4.23
C VAL A 106 2.86 -8.97 -3.77
N ILE A 107 3.88 -9.24 -4.58
CA ILE A 107 5.29 -8.95 -4.31
C ILE A 107 5.74 -7.79 -5.19
N GLY A 108 5.99 -6.63 -4.60
CA GLY A 108 6.46 -5.43 -5.27
C GLY A 108 5.50 -4.25 -5.22
N ASP A 109 5.55 -3.42 -6.25
CA ASP A 109 4.72 -2.23 -6.37
C ASP A 109 3.29 -2.64 -6.75
N GLY A 110 2.30 -2.14 -6.04
CA GLY A 110 0.92 -2.62 -6.16
C GLY A 110 0.05 -1.84 -7.15
N GLU A 111 0.51 -0.68 -7.62
CA GLU A 111 -0.35 0.27 -8.33
C GLU A 111 -0.95 -0.30 -9.63
N GLU A 112 -0.13 -0.95 -10.44
CA GLU A 112 -0.56 -1.51 -11.73
C GLU A 112 -1.16 -2.91 -11.55
N VAL A 113 -0.45 -3.80 -10.86
CA VAL A 113 -0.84 -5.22 -10.72
C VAL A 113 -2.16 -5.38 -9.95
N MET A 114 -2.43 -4.56 -8.93
CA MET A 114 -3.70 -4.64 -8.21
C MET A 114 -4.90 -4.21 -9.05
N VAL A 115 -4.73 -3.24 -9.94
CA VAL A 115 -5.77 -2.84 -10.90
C VAL A 115 -6.08 -3.98 -11.86
N GLU A 116 -5.06 -4.67 -12.38
CA GLU A 116 -5.25 -5.83 -13.25
C GLU A 116 -5.91 -7.00 -12.51
N ILE A 117 -5.50 -7.29 -11.28
CA ILE A 117 -6.15 -8.29 -10.42
C ILE A 117 -7.64 -7.93 -10.23
N ALA A 118 -7.96 -6.67 -9.90
CA ALA A 118 -9.34 -6.24 -9.70
C ALA A 118 -10.19 -6.44 -10.95
N LYS A 119 -9.69 -6.06 -12.12
CA LYS A 119 -10.41 -6.26 -13.40
C LYS A 119 -10.69 -7.75 -13.65
N ILE A 120 -9.70 -8.61 -13.40
CA ILE A 120 -9.87 -10.06 -13.56
C ILE A 120 -10.92 -10.59 -12.57
N LEU A 121 -10.84 -10.21 -11.30
CA LEU A 121 -11.77 -10.69 -10.28
C LEU A 121 -13.21 -10.24 -10.54
N VAL A 122 -13.40 -9.01 -11.04
CA VAL A 122 -14.72 -8.52 -11.47
C VAL A 122 -15.23 -9.27 -12.68
N ALA A 123 -14.40 -9.43 -13.73
CA ALA A 123 -14.80 -10.09 -14.97
C ALA A 123 -15.15 -11.59 -14.78
N TYR A 124 -14.55 -12.22 -13.79
CA TYR A 124 -14.68 -13.67 -13.54
C TYR A 124 -15.23 -13.99 -12.15
N LYS A 125 -16.08 -13.12 -11.61
CA LYS A 125 -16.67 -13.30 -10.27
C LYS A 125 -17.45 -14.61 -10.08
N ASP A 126 -18.07 -15.12 -11.16
CA ASP A 126 -18.86 -16.35 -11.15
C ASP A 126 -18.02 -17.64 -11.21
N LYS A 127 -16.70 -17.52 -11.35
CA LYS A 127 -15.78 -18.65 -11.32
C LYS A 127 -15.39 -19.06 -9.91
N THR A 128 -14.98 -20.31 -9.76
CA THR A 128 -14.44 -20.82 -8.50
C THR A 128 -13.20 -20.06 -8.06
N LYS A 129 -12.87 -20.10 -6.79
CA LYS A 129 -11.64 -19.50 -6.26
C LYS A 129 -10.40 -19.98 -7.00
N MET A 130 -10.33 -21.30 -7.25
CA MET A 130 -9.18 -21.90 -7.93
C MET A 130 -9.03 -21.37 -9.36
N GLU A 131 -10.12 -21.27 -10.11
CA GLU A 131 -10.09 -20.70 -11.47
C GLU A 131 -9.66 -19.23 -11.45
N ARG A 132 -10.17 -18.43 -10.49
CA ARG A 132 -9.75 -17.02 -10.31
C ARG A 132 -8.26 -16.92 -9.97
N LEU A 133 -7.74 -17.78 -9.11
CA LEU A 133 -6.31 -17.83 -8.77
C LEU A 133 -5.44 -18.20 -9.98
N GLN A 134 -5.91 -19.14 -10.83
CA GLN A 134 -5.21 -19.48 -12.07
C GLN A 134 -5.14 -18.34 -13.08
N LEU A 135 -6.18 -17.49 -13.13
CA LEU A 135 -6.20 -16.32 -14.01
C LEU A 135 -5.21 -15.24 -13.59
N ILE A 136 -4.99 -15.06 -12.30
CA ILE A 136 -4.06 -14.02 -11.79
C ILE A 136 -2.61 -14.53 -11.63
N GLU A 137 -2.39 -15.85 -11.62
CA GLU A 137 -1.06 -16.46 -11.41
C GLU A 137 0.01 -15.98 -12.40
N GLY A 138 -0.40 -15.66 -13.63
CA GLY A 138 0.50 -15.24 -14.70
C GLY A 138 0.99 -13.79 -14.58
N LEU A 139 0.42 -12.98 -13.69
CA LEU A 139 0.79 -11.58 -13.54
C LEU A 139 2.14 -11.44 -12.82
N ASP A 140 2.96 -10.48 -13.27
CA ASP A 140 4.20 -10.11 -12.57
C ASP A 140 3.89 -9.68 -11.12
N GLY A 141 4.62 -10.22 -10.17
CA GLY A 141 4.46 -9.94 -8.74
C GLY A 141 3.41 -10.80 -8.04
N VAL A 142 2.64 -11.63 -8.73
CA VAL A 142 1.65 -12.49 -8.07
C VAL A 142 2.24 -13.84 -7.71
N TYR A 143 2.16 -14.17 -6.43
CA TYR A 143 2.50 -15.48 -5.88
C TYR A 143 1.26 -16.17 -5.33
N VAL A 144 0.91 -17.32 -5.91
CA VAL A 144 -0.20 -18.17 -5.49
C VAL A 144 0.35 -19.45 -4.86
N PRO A 145 0.36 -19.57 -3.51
CA PRO A 145 1.05 -20.68 -2.82
C PRO A 145 0.61 -22.07 -3.27
N VAL A 146 -0.67 -22.27 -3.51
CA VAL A 146 -1.22 -23.58 -3.92
C VAL A 146 -0.74 -24.01 -5.31
N LEU A 147 -0.52 -23.07 -6.23
CA LEU A 147 -0.06 -23.31 -7.59
C LEU A 147 1.47 -23.37 -7.69
N HIS A 148 2.16 -22.50 -6.96
CA HIS A 148 3.62 -22.35 -7.03
C HIS A 148 4.38 -23.31 -6.11
N LYS A 149 3.76 -23.82 -5.03
CA LYS A 149 4.33 -24.80 -4.07
C LYS A 149 5.73 -24.39 -3.54
N GLY A 150 5.95 -23.08 -3.32
CA GLY A 150 7.20 -22.54 -2.76
C GLY A 150 8.44 -22.65 -3.65
N LYS A 151 8.35 -23.11 -4.90
CA LYS A 151 9.51 -23.41 -5.75
C LYS A 151 9.73 -22.43 -6.90
N LYS A 152 8.78 -21.56 -7.19
CA LYS A 152 8.87 -20.64 -8.34
C LYS A 152 9.54 -19.34 -7.93
N ARG A 153 10.44 -18.85 -8.77
CA ARG A 153 10.91 -17.46 -8.67
C ARG A 153 9.83 -16.55 -9.22
N ILE A 154 9.38 -15.63 -8.41
CA ILE A 154 8.39 -14.62 -8.81
C ILE A 154 9.14 -13.37 -9.25
N LYS A 155 8.86 -12.90 -10.45
CA LYS A 155 9.32 -11.59 -10.91
C LYS A 155 8.50 -10.53 -10.15
N ARG A 156 9.19 -9.67 -9.41
CA ARG A 156 8.54 -8.61 -8.63
C ARG A 156 7.83 -7.62 -9.55
N ALA A 157 6.62 -7.20 -9.20
CA ALA A 157 5.96 -6.08 -9.84
C ALA A 157 6.74 -4.78 -9.58
N ILE A 158 7.00 -4.02 -10.63
CA ILE A 158 7.75 -2.75 -10.57
C ILE A 158 7.06 -1.73 -11.46
N VAL A 159 6.62 -0.63 -10.86
CA VAL A 159 6.21 0.56 -11.60
C VAL A 159 7.46 1.19 -12.20
N ALA A 160 7.59 1.15 -13.51
CA ALA A 160 8.81 1.59 -14.21
C ALA A 160 8.92 3.11 -14.24
N ASP A 161 7.82 3.82 -14.44
CA ASP A 161 7.78 5.28 -14.54
C ASP A 161 6.79 5.88 -13.52
N LEU A 162 7.31 6.57 -12.52
CA LEU A 162 6.52 7.24 -11.49
C LEU A 162 5.74 8.46 -12.02
N ASN A 163 6.09 9.01 -13.19
CA ASN A 163 5.39 10.15 -13.76
C ASN A 163 4.03 9.75 -14.34
N ASN A 164 3.97 8.55 -14.93
CA ASN A 164 2.77 8.00 -15.54
C ASN A 164 1.90 7.23 -14.56
N THR A 165 2.41 6.95 -13.36
CA THR A 165 1.62 6.31 -12.31
C THR A 165 0.60 7.28 -11.77
N GLU A 166 -0.64 6.84 -11.73
CA GLU A 166 -1.72 7.61 -11.12
C GLU A 166 -1.41 7.85 -9.65
N TYR A 167 -1.27 9.11 -9.27
CA TYR A 167 -1.01 9.50 -7.89
C TYR A 167 -2.30 10.01 -7.25
N TYR A 168 -2.48 9.66 -5.98
CA TYR A 168 -3.66 10.05 -5.24
C TYR A 168 -3.61 11.55 -4.89
N GLU A 169 -4.36 12.36 -5.63
CA GLU A 169 -4.46 13.79 -5.40
C GLU A 169 -5.49 14.16 -4.33
N ASP A 170 -6.46 13.28 -4.09
CA ASP A 170 -7.56 13.46 -3.14
C ASP A 170 -7.25 12.76 -1.81
N GLN A 171 -6.24 13.25 -1.11
CA GLN A 171 -5.85 12.69 0.18
C GLN A 171 -7.01 12.76 1.17
N ILE A 172 -7.30 11.64 1.85
CA ILE A 172 -8.31 11.61 2.91
C ILE A 172 -7.80 12.42 4.09
N VAL A 173 -8.52 13.49 4.40
CA VAL A 173 -8.21 14.36 5.55
C VAL A 173 -9.07 13.91 6.73
N PRO A 174 -8.46 13.50 7.85
CA PRO A 174 -9.21 13.08 9.03
C PRO A 174 -9.80 14.29 9.76
N TYR A 175 -10.92 14.06 10.49
CA TYR A 175 -11.52 15.08 11.35
C TYR A 175 -10.81 15.27 12.68
N ILE A 176 -9.96 14.32 13.07
CA ILE A 176 -9.18 14.38 14.31
C ILE A 176 -7.74 14.83 14.01
N ASN A 177 -7.09 15.41 15.00
CA ASN A 177 -5.67 15.74 14.88
C ASN A 177 -4.83 14.47 14.80
N ILE A 178 -3.99 14.39 13.78
CA ILE A 178 -3.06 13.28 13.55
C ILE A 178 -1.61 13.77 13.62
N VAL A 179 -0.69 12.86 13.93
CA VAL A 179 0.74 13.17 14.06
C VAL A 179 1.35 13.72 12.77
N HIS A 180 0.90 13.23 11.60
CA HIS A 180 1.39 13.65 10.30
C HIS A 180 0.33 14.42 9.51
N ASP A 181 -0.11 15.55 10.07
CA ASP A 181 -1.14 16.42 9.48
C ASP A 181 -0.57 17.29 8.35
N ARG A 182 -0.20 16.65 7.24
CA ARG A 182 0.46 17.27 6.09
C ARG A 182 0.21 16.51 4.79
N ALA A 183 0.35 17.21 3.67
CA ALA A 183 0.39 16.58 2.36
C ALA A 183 1.70 15.80 2.19
N THR A 184 1.64 14.59 1.64
CA THR A 184 2.86 13.78 1.40
C THR A 184 2.97 13.43 -0.07
N VAL A 185 4.08 13.80 -0.70
CA VAL A 185 4.38 13.49 -2.10
C VAL A 185 5.63 12.63 -2.18
N GLU A 186 5.50 11.43 -2.76
CA GLU A 186 6.64 10.56 -3.06
C GLU A 186 7.37 11.09 -4.29
N ILE A 187 8.56 11.67 -4.06
CA ILE A 187 9.40 12.28 -5.10
C ILE A 187 10.31 11.26 -5.79
N GLN A 188 10.65 10.19 -5.06
CA GLN A 188 11.58 9.15 -5.51
C GLN A 188 11.27 7.84 -4.79
N ARG A 189 11.34 6.72 -5.51
CA ARG A 189 11.22 5.37 -4.96
C ARG A 189 12.52 4.60 -5.16
N GLY A 190 12.94 3.84 -4.14
CA GLY A 190 14.21 3.11 -4.14
C GLY A 190 15.37 3.95 -3.61
N CYS A 191 16.50 3.27 -3.37
CA CYS A 191 17.76 3.88 -2.93
C CYS A 191 18.95 3.06 -3.46
N SER A 192 19.98 3.74 -3.97
CA SER A 192 21.18 3.11 -4.51
C SER A 192 22.34 2.95 -3.50
N ARG A 193 22.17 3.46 -2.26
CA ARG A 193 23.28 3.62 -1.30
C ARG A 193 23.84 2.32 -0.72
N GLY A 194 23.04 1.26 -0.64
CA GLY A 194 23.50 -0.05 -0.20
C GLY A 194 23.96 -0.12 1.26
N CYS A 195 23.35 0.67 2.16
CA CYS A 195 23.63 0.61 3.59
C CYS A 195 23.40 -0.82 4.10
N ARG A 196 24.38 -1.40 4.82
CA ARG A 196 24.39 -2.82 5.21
C ARG A 196 23.21 -3.22 6.11
N PHE A 197 22.69 -2.30 6.88
CA PHE A 197 21.55 -2.53 7.78
C PHE A 197 20.18 -2.32 7.11
N CYS A 198 20.12 -1.74 5.90
CA CYS A 198 18.90 -1.23 5.30
C CYS A 198 18.29 -2.23 4.31
N GLN A 199 17.25 -2.93 4.72
CA GLN A 199 16.45 -3.80 3.86
C GLN A 199 15.74 -3.02 2.75
N ALA A 200 15.18 -1.86 3.07
CA ALA A 200 14.45 -1.02 2.11
C ALA A 200 15.31 -0.63 0.88
N GLY A 201 16.58 -0.35 1.08
CA GLY A 201 17.52 -0.06 -0.01
C GLY A 201 17.73 -1.23 -0.98
N ILE A 202 17.36 -2.46 -0.64
CA ILE A 202 17.38 -3.63 -1.52
C ILE A 202 15.98 -3.86 -2.12
N VAL A 203 14.95 -3.82 -1.27
CA VAL A 203 13.56 -4.15 -1.62
C VAL A 203 13.01 -3.21 -2.69
N TYR A 204 13.29 -1.91 -2.60
CA TYR A 204 12.68 -0.90 -3.49
C TYR A 204 13.50 -0.52 -4.72
N ARG A 205 14.58 -1.26 -5.05
CA ARG A 205 15.32 -1.06 -6.31
C ARG A 205 14.46 -1.43 -7.53
N PRO A 206 14.72 -0.80 -8.71
CA PRO A 206 15.66 0.28 -8.99
C PRO A 206 15.22 1.63 -8.40
N VAL A 207 16.15 2.60 -8.40
CA VAL A 207 15.80 3.99 -8.09
C VAL A 207 14.99 4.56 -9.25
N ARG A 208 13.88 5.20 -8.94
CA ARG A 208 13.00 5.88 -9.91
C ARG A 208 12.62 7.23 -9.33
N GLU A 209 12.84 8.26 -10.08
CA GLU A 209 12.51 9.63 -9.71
C GLU A 209 11.25 10.09 -10.43
N ARG A 210 10.45 10.88 -9.77
CA ARG A 210 9.37 11.64 -10.39
C ARG A 210 9.95 12.97 -10.89
N SER A 211 9.56 13.43 -12.07
CA SER A 211 10.05 14.69 -12.62
C SER A 211 9.74 15.90 -11.74
N LEU A 212 10.55 16.93 -11.85
CA LEU A 212 10.34 18.20 -11.12
C LEU A 212 8.96 18.78 -11.39
N GLU A 213 8.58 18.82 -12.66
CA GLU A 213 7.32 19.39 -13.13
C GLU A 213 6.13 18.64 -12.53
N LYS A 214 6.20 17.28 -12.53
CA LYS A 214 5.15 16.43 -11.98
C LYS A 214 5.05 16.55 -10.47
N ASN A 215 6.18 16.63 -9.77
CA ASN A 215 6.18 16.87 -8.33
C ASN A 215 5.53 18.21 -7.97
N LEU A 216 5.88 19.29 -8.68
CA LEU A 216 5.31 20.62 -8.44
C LEU A 216 3.79 20.64 -8.74
N GLU A 217 3.35 19.97 -9.80
CA GLU A 217 1.93 19.82 -10.14
C GLU A 217 1.15 19.12 -9.03
N LEU A 218 1.67 17.96 -8.57
CA LEU A 218 1.03 17.16 -7.52
C LEU A 218 0.93 17.90 -6.19
N ILE A 219 2.02 18.56 -5.79
CA ILE A 219 2.05 19.36 -4.55
C ILE A 219 0.97 20.45 -4.61
N GLU A 220 0.90 21.20 -5.72
CA GLU A 220 -0.07 22.27 -5.88
C GLU A 220 -1.52 21.74 -5.80
N LYS A 221 -1.81 20.65 -6.49
CA LYS A 221 -3.12 20.01 -6.47
C LYS A 221 -3.50 19.52 -5.08
N MET A 222 -2.59 18.82 -4.39
CA MET A 222 -2.83 18.28 -3.05
C MET A 222 -3.08 19.41 -2.04
N ILE A 223 -2.23 20.43 -2.00
CA ILE A 223 -2.39 21.58 -1.10
C ILE A 223 -3.71 22.31 -1.37
N LYS A 224 -4.09 22.47 -2.63
CA LYS A 224 -5.37 23.09 -2.98
C LYS A 224 -6.58 22.29 -2.51
N LYS A 225 -6.51 20.94 -2.59
CA LYS A 225 -7.61 20.05 -2.22
C LYS A 225 -7.71 19.81 -0.71
N THR A 226 -6.58 19.67 -0.03
CA THR A 226 -6.54 19.33 1.41
C THR A 226 -6.53 20.53 2.32
N GLY A 227 -6.01 21.68 1.86
CA GLY A 227 -5.81 22.87 2.69
C GLY A 227 -4.62 22.78 3.65
N TYR A 228 -3.79 21.75 3.60
CA TYR A 228 -2.63 21.61 4.49
C TYR A 228 -1.64 22.76 4.36
N GLY A 229 -1.07 23.18 5.48
CA GLY A 229 -0.01 24.18 5.56
C GLY A 229 1.40 23.64 5.44
N GLU A 230 1.56 22.31 5.27
CA GLU A 230 2.85 21.62 5.16
C GLU A 230 2.81 20.57 4.08
N VAL A 231 3.93 20.40 3.35
CA VAL A 231 4.17 19.26 2.43
C VAL A 231 5.42 18.51 2.82
N SER A 232 5.32 17.19 2.85
CA SER A 232 6.45 16.27 3.07
C SER A 232 6.87 15.65 1.73
N LEU A 233 8.16 15.78 1.39
CA LEU A 233 8.76 15.19 0.19
C LEU A 233 9.30 13.79 0.52
N SER A 234 8.46 12.77 0.31
CA SER A 234 8.76 11.41 0.75
C SER A 234 9.71 10.68 -0.20
N SER A 235 10.74 10.06 0.35
CA SER A 235 11.62 9.09 -0.31
C SER A 235 12.42 8.30 0.72
N LEU A 236 13.23 7.32 0.29
CA LEU A 236 14.21 6.63 1.15
C LEU A 236 15.46 7.47 1.41
N SER A 237 15.71 8.50 0.62
CA SER A 237 16.84 9.43 0.76
C SER A 237 16.54 10.71 -0.01
N SER A 238 15.89 11.67 0.62
CA SER A 238 15.41 12.89 -0.04
C SER A 238 16.56 13.75 -0.57
N SER A 239 17.73 13.74 0.08
CA SER A 239 18.92 14.42 -0.37
C SER A 239 19.57 13.79 -1.63
N ASP A 240 19.14 12.60 -2.03
CA ASP A 240 19.64 11.92 -3.23
C ASP A 240 18.73 12.13 -4.46
N TYR A 241 17.62 12.82 -4.32
CA TYR A 241 16.78 13.21 -5.46
C TYR A 241 17.53 14.25 -6.32
N SER A 242 17.67 13.99 -7.61
CA SER A 242 18.56 14.72 -8.51
C SER A 242 18.27 16.21 -8.63
N LYS A 243 17.03 16.65 -8.36
CA LYS A 243 16.58 18.04 -8.48
C LYS A 243 16.00 18.59 -7.17
N ILE A 244 16.58 18.19 -6.03
CA ILE A 244 16.02 18.55 -4.72
C ILE A 244 15.98 20.06 -4.48
N ASP A 245 17.06 20.77 -4.84
CA ASP A 245 17.18 22.22 -4.63
C ASP A 245 16.17 22.99 -5.50
N GLU A 246 16.04 22.59 -6.77
CA GLU A 246 15.07 23.17 -7.69
C GLU A 246 13.63 22.93 -7.21
N LEU A 247 13.37 21.75 -6.69
CA LEU A 247 12.05 21.38 -6.16
C LEU A 247 11.70 22.24 -4.93
N ILE A 248 12.61 22.38 -3.98
CA ILE A 248 12.39 23.21 -2.79
C ILE A 248 12.15 24.68 -3.18
N LYS A 249 12.98 25.22 -4.07
CA LYS A 249 12.84 26.60 -4.58
C LYS A 249 11.52 26.77 -5.32
N GLY A 250 11.13 25.81 -6.14
CA GLY A 250 9.87 25.81 -6.89
C GLY A 250 8.64 25.79 -5.97
N VAL A 251 8.65 24.93 -4.95
CA VAL A 251 7.56 24.86 -3.95
C VAL A 251 7.44 26.18 -3.18
N LYS A 252 8.55 26.73 -2.70
CA LYS A 252 8.56 27.98 -1.95
C LYS A 252 8.09 29.15 -2.80
N SER A 253 8.56 29.29 -4.05
CA SER A 253 8.18 30.40 -4.91
C SER A 253 6.70 30.37 -5.29
N LYS A 254 6.16 29.21 -5.65
CA LYS A 254 4.75 29.03 -6.01
C LYS A 254 3.80 29.26 -4.82
N ASN A 255 4.24 29.00 -3.60
CA ASN A 255 3.43 29.07 -2.40
C ASN A 255 3.85 30.19 -1.43
N ALA A 256 4.60 31.18 -1.89
CA ALA A 256 5.09 32.28 -1.07
C ALA A 256 3.97 33.02 -0.31
N HIS A 257 2.79 33.14 -0.91
CA HIS A 257 1.61 33.76 -0.34
C HIS A 257 0.95 32.95 0.80
N ARG A 258 1.31 31.67 0.96
CA ARG A 258 0.68 30.75 1.94
C ARG A 258 1.60 30.35 3.08
N ASN A 259 2.87 30.75 3.07
CA ASN A 259 3.90 30.30 4.03
C ASN A 259 3.94 28.76 4.18
N LEU A 260 3.86 28.04 3.05
CA LEU A 260 3.86 26.58 3.04
C LEU A 260 5.15 26.00 3.62
N GLY A 261 5.02 25.19 4.67
CA GLY A 261 6.13 24.42 5.25
C GLY A 261 6.55 23.28 4.32
N VAL A 262 7.88 23.05 4.19
CA VAL A 262 8.43 21.92 3.42
C VAL A 262 9.22 21.03 4.36
N SER A 263 8.80 19.77 4.49
CA SER A 263 9.46 18.75 5.29
C SER A 263 10.24 17.79 4.41
N LEU A 264 11.49 17.51 4.77
CA LEU A 264 12.39 16.58 4.09
C LEU A 264 12.70 15.42 5.03
N PRO A 265 11.92 14.36 5.04
CA PRO A 265 12.26 13.17 5.80
C PRO A 265 13.44 12.43 5.15
N SER A 266 14.12 11.61 5.93
CA SER A 266 15.17 10.72 5.42
C SER A 266 16.37 11.44 4.79
N LEU A 267 16.86 12.48 5.44
CA LEU A 267 18.09 13.18 5.06
C LEU A 267 19.33 12.37 5.47
N ARG A 268 20.38 12.49 4.66
CA ARG A 268 21.71 11.97 4.98
C ARG A 268 22.62 13.10 5.45
N MET A 269 23.40 12.85 6.51
CA MET A 269 24.23 13.87 7.17
C MET A 269 25.38 14.41 6.32
N ASN A 270 25.73 13.79 5.21
CA ASN A 270 26.93 14.12 4.42
C ASN A 270 26.64 14.87 3.11
N THR A 271 25.46 15.35 2.88
CA THR A 271 25.09 15.89 1.55
C THR A 271 24.42 17.24 1.57
N HIS A 272 24.24 18.08 2.24
CA HIS A 272 23.53 19.39 2.16
C HIS A 272 23.02 19.92 3.53
N SER A 273 23.89 20.01 4.49
CA SER A 273 23.41 20.41 5.81
C SER A 273 23.60 21.90 6.14
N VAL A 274 24.07 22.74 5.21
CA VAL A 274 24.52 24.09 5.57
C VAL A 274 23.97 25.21 4.66
N GLU A 275 23.23 24.91 3.61
CA GLU A 275 22.53 25.93 2.80
C GLU A 275 21.00 25.87 3.01
#